data_586c82be48e81ea6ba1e4f1f1b3b9785
#
_entry.id   586c82be48e81ea6ba1e4f1f1b3b9785
#
_cell.length_a   1.000
_cell.length_b   1.000
_cell.length_c   1.000
_cell.angle_alpha   90.00
_cell.angle_beta   90.00
_cell.angle_gamma   90.00
#
_symmetry.space_group_name_H-M   'P 1'
#
loop_
_entity.id
_entity.type
_entity.pdbx_description
1 polymer ?
#
loop_
_entity_poly.entity_id
_entity_poly.type
_entity_poly.pdbx_seq_one_letter_code
_entity_poly.pdbx_strand_id
1 'polypeptide(L)'
;MKKNKISKKWLNRQKSDIYVRESKNQGYRARSVYKLIEINEKFKIFKNGISVIDLGAAPGSWSQYCSRVIKQGRIVSIDLKKMEKIDKIIQINGDFTETFIREKIKKLFNSKVEVVLSDMAANTTGIKNLDAIHTGELCIEAMKFSHEILTKNGIFVSKIFMGGPFNEIIKDAKLIFREVK
;
A
#
# COMPACT_ATOMS: atom_id res chain seq x y z
N MET A 1 3.42 -24.45 -17.87
CA MET A 1 2.82 -23.32 -17.14
C MET A 1 1.47 -22.95 -17.77
N LYS A 2 0.35 -23.15 -17.08
CA LYS A 2 -0.98 -22.73 -17.57
C LYS A 2 -1.06 -21.20 -17.50
N LYS A 3 -1.15 -20.52 -18.64
CA LYS A 3 -1.47 -19.10 -18.73
C LYS A 3 -2.84 -18.87 -18.06
N ASN A 4 -2.89 -18.14 -16.96
CA ASN A 4 -4.15 -17.71 -16.36
C ASN A 4 -4.94 -16.91 -17.42
N LYS A 5 -5.99 -17.51 -17.97
CA LYS A 5 -6.90 -16.83 -18.89
C LYS A 5 -7.72 -15.82 -18.09
N ILE A 6 -7.38 -14.55 -18.21
CA ILE A 6 -8.18 -13.46 -17.69
C ILE A 6 -9.60 -13.57 -18.29
N SER A 7 -10.63 -13.65 -17.46
CA SER A 7 -12.00 -13.87 -17.96
C SER A 7 -12.46 -12.65 -18.78
N LYS A 8 -13.20 -12.90 -19.91
CA LYS A 8 -13.82 -11.82 -20.71
C LYS A 8 -14.69 -10.90 -19.87
N LYS A 9 -15.39 -11.45 -18.86
CA LYS A 9 -16.22 -10.69 -17.90
C LYS A 9 -15.39 -9.71 -17.06
N TRP A 10 -14.19 -10.09 -16.64
CA TRP A 10 -13.26 -9.21 -15.92
C TRP A 10 -12.74 -8.09 -16.82
N LEU A 11 -12.34 -8.40 -18.04
CA LEU A 11 -11.89 -7.39 -19.03
C LEU A 11 -12.99 -6.38 -19.35
N ASN A 12 -14.24 -6.84 -19.51
CA ASN A 12 -15.36 -5.94 -19.77
C ASN A 12 -15.66 -5.03 -18.55
N ARG A 13 -15.62 -5.55 -17.32
CA ARG A 13 -15.73 -4.72 -16.12
C ARG A 13 -14.63 -3.66 -16.03
N GLN A 14 -13.39 -4.04 -16.32
CA GLN A 14 -12.26 -3.09 -16.34
C GLN A 14 -12.45 -1.98 -17.39
N LYS A 15 -12.97 -2.32 -18.58
CA LYS A 15 -13.23 -1.32 -19.63
C LYS A 15 -14.39 -0.36 -19.29
N SER A 16 -15.40 -0.84 -18.56
CA SER A 16 -16.58 -0.04 -18.15
C SER A 16 -16.37 0.73 -16.84
N ASP A 17 -15.28 0.47 -16.13
CA ASP A 17 -14.98 1.11 -14.86
C ASP A 17 -14.49 2.55 -15.08
N ILE A 18 -15.29 3.52 -14.63
CA ILE A 18 -15.01 4.95 -14.77
C ILE A 18 -13.66 5.30 -14.15
N TYR A 19 -13.33 4.73 -12.98
CA TYR A 19 -12.05 4.98 -12.30
C TYR A 19 -10.85 4.44 -13.06
N VAL A 20 -10.99 3.32 -13.79
CA VAL A 20 -9.93 2.81 -14.67
C VAL A 20 -9.66 3.77 -15.81
N ARG A 21 -10.70 4.31 -16.43
CA ARG A 21 -10.55 5.30 -17.51
C ARG A 21 -9.96 6.60 -16.98
N GLU A 22 -10.49 7.08 -15.87
CA GLU A 22 -10.03 8.31 -15.23
C GLU A 22 -8.57 8.22 -14.78
N SER A 23 -8.16 7.08 -14.16
CA SER A 23 -6.76 6.90 -13.77
C SER A 23 -5.80 6.98 -14.96
N LYS A 24 -6.19 6.43 -16.10
CA LYS A 24 -5.39 6.53 -17.34
C LYS A 24 -5.31 7.98 -17.84
N ASN A 25 -6.43 8.70 -17.86
CA ASN A 25 -6.49 10.10 -18.29
C ASN A 25 -5.59 10.98 -17.41
N GLN A 26 -5.54 10.71 -16.10
CA GLN A 26 -4.69 11.44 -15.15
C GLN A 26 -3.26 10.90 -15.07
N GLY A 27 -2.90 9.90 -15.89
CA GLY A 27 -1.56 9.31 -15.94
C GLY A 27 -1.20 8.47 -14.72
N TYR A 28 -2.18 7.90 -14.00
CA TYR A 28 -1.94 6.94 -12.94
C TYR A 28 -1.90 5.50 -13.49
N ARG A 29 -1.07 4.68 -12.87
CA ARG A 29 -0.87 3.28 -13.27
C ARG A 29 -2.02 2.36 -12.91
N ALA A 30 -2.80 2.71 -11.88
CA ALA A 30 -3.96 1.95 -11.44
C ALA A 30 -5.02 2.82 -10.78
N ARG A 31 -6.27 2.36 -10.86
CA ARG A 31 -7.41 3.02 -10.21
C ARG A 31 -7.38 3.01 -8.68
N SER A 32 -6.53 2.16 -8.07
CA SER A 32 -6.39 2.10 -6.60
C SER A 32 -5.94 3.44 -6.00
N VAL A 33 -5.36 4.32 -6.80
CA VAL A 33 -4.96 5.66 -6.39
C VAL A 33 -6.10 6.46 -5.77
N TYR A 34 -7.33 6.31 -6.27
CA TYR A 34 -8.48 7.08 -5.77
C TYR A 34 -8.81 6.80 -4.31
N LYS A 35 -8.57 5.56 -3.84
CA LYS A 35 -8.69 5.24 -2.42
C LYS A 35 -7.75 6.08 -1.56
N LEU A 36 -6.50 6.23 -2.00
CA LEU A 36 -5.52 7.03 -1.27
C LEU A 36 -5.83 8.52 -1.36
N ILE A 37 -6.34 9.00 -2.51
CA ILE A 37 -6.81 10.38 -2.68
C ILE A 37 -7.93 10.67 -1.68
N GLU A 38 -8.99 9.84 -1.63
CA GLU A 38 -10.12 9.99 -0.71
C GLU A 38 -9.65 9.96 0.77
N ILE A 39 -8.75 9.03 1.12
CA ILE A 39 -8.17 8.97 2.46
C ILE A 39 -7.42 10.26 2.78
N ASN A 40 -6.59 10.75 1.86
CA ASN A 40 -5.85 11.98 2.08
C ASN A 40 -6.76 13.22 2.15
N GLU A 41 -7.81 13.29 1.34
CA GLU A 41 -8.79 14.39 1.39
C GLU A 41 -9.50 14.42 2.74
N LYS A 42 -9.88 13.25 3.27
CA LYS A 42 -10.60 13.12 4.53
C LYS A 42 -9.72 13.35 5.76
N PHE A 43 -8.51 12.79 5.77
CA PHE A 43 -7.68 12.73 6.97
C PHE A 43 -6.43 13.62 6.90
N LYS A 44 -6.13 14.23 5.74
CA LYS A 44 -4.97 15.12 5.52
C LYS A 44 -3.65 14.47 5.96
N ILE A 45 -3.45 13.21 5.55
CA ILE A 45 -2.32 12.39 6.00
C ILE A 45 -0.98 12.85 5.43
N PHE A 46 -0.98 13.56 4.28
CA PHE A 46 0.25 14.04 3.66
C PHE A 46 0.49 15.52 3.94
N LYS A 47 1.75 15.82 4.26
CA LYS A 47 2.31 17.18 4.43
C LYS A 47 3.62 17.27 3.67
N ASN A 48 4.10 18.47 3.40
CA ASN A 48 5.44 18.63 2.84
C ASN A 48 6.52 18.17 3.83
N GLY A 49 7.60 17.62 3.32
CA GLY A 49 8.77 17.22 4.10
C GLY A 49 8.67 15.88 4.80
N ILE A 50 7.53 15.17 4.72
CA ILE A 50 7.36 13.87 5.38
C ILE A 50 8.02 12.73 4.62
N SER A 51 8.38 11.70 5.36
CA SER A 51 8.86 10.43 4.84
C SER A 51 7.72 9.41 4.74
N VAL A 52 7.64 8.72 3.62
CA VAL A 52 6.57 7.74 3.32
C VAL A 52 7.16 6.43 2.85
N ILE A 53 6.59 5.32 3.33
CA ILE A 53 6.83 3.97 2.81
C ILE A 53 5.55 3.47 2.18
N ASP A 54 5.65 2.89 0.97
CA ASP A 54 4.56 2.25 0.23
C ASP A 54 4.89 0.76 0.07
N LEU A 55 4.23 -0.09 0.87
CA LEU A 55 4.40 -1.54 0.90
C LEU A 55 3.42 -2.21 -0.07
N GLY A 56 3.95 -3.07 -0.96
CA GLY A 56 3.16 -3.67 -2.03
C GLY A 56 2.79 -2.65 -3.10
N ALA A 57 3.75 -1.81 -3.46
CA ALA A 57 3.50 -0.61 -4.26
C ALA A 57 3.09 -0.88 -5.71
N ALA A 58 3.40 -2.06 -6.31
CA ALA A 58 3.14 -2.32 -7.72
C ALA A 58 1.64 -2.21 -8.07
N PRO A 59 1.31 -1.55 -9.17
CA PRO A 59 2.14 -0.99 -10.23
C PRO A 59 2.72 0.40 -9.94
N GLY A 60 2.51 0.99 -8.77
CA GLY A 60 3.08 2.26 -8.33
C GLY A 60 2.13 3.45 -8.30
N SER A 61 0.82 3.24 -8.33
CA SER A 61 -0.15 4.34 -8.37
C SER A 61 -0.23 5.16 -7.08
N TRP A 62 -0.09 4.51 -5.92
CA TRP A 62 -0.03 5.20 -4.63
C TRP A 62 1.28 5.99 -4.50
N SER A 63 2.39 5.38 -4.87
CA SER A 63 3.68 6.06 -4.94
C SER A 63 3.68 7.26 -5.90
N GLN A 64 3.04 7.14 -7.09
CA GLN A 64 2.87 8.28 -8.00
C GLN A 64 2.10 9.43 -7.35
N TYR A 65 1.02 9.14 -6.63
CA TYR A 65 0.27 10.17 -5.92
C TYR A 65 1.13 10.83 -4.83
N CYS A 66 1.84 10.04 -4.02
CA CYS A 66 2.76 10.57 -3.02
C CYS A 66 3.79 11.52 -3.63
N SER A 67 4.41 11.16 -4.77
CA SER A 67 5.41 12.02 -5.44
C SER A 67 4.85 13.33 -5.98
N ARG A 68 3.54 13.39 -6.27
CA ARG A 68 2.86 14.60 -6.75
C ARG A 68 2.49 15.55 -5.61
N VAL A 69 2.12 15.00 -4.44
CA VAL A 69 1.62 15.82 -3.31
C VAL A 69 2.70 16.15 -2.28
N ILE A 70 3.76 15.35 -2.18
CA ILE A 70 4.87 15.54 -1.24
C ILE A 70 6.05 16.14 -2.00
N LYS A 71 6.29 17.45 -1.83
CA LYS A 71 7.34 18.14 -2.58
C LYS A 71 8.75 17.94 -2.02
N GLN A 72 8.88 17.89 -0.70
CA GLN A 72 10.15 17.80 0.02
C GLN A 72 10.03 16.67 1.04
N GLY A 73 10.27 15.45 0.62
CA GLY A 73 10.16 14.27 1.48
C GLY A 73 10.86 13.09 0.87
N ARG A 74 11.00 12.03 1.65
CA ARG A 74 11.58 10.78 1.16
C ARG A 74 10.47 9.76 0.98
N ILE A 75 10.33 9.24 -0.23
CA ILE A 75 9.35 8.22 -0.57
C ILE A 75 10.08 6.94 -0.97
N VAL A 76 9.77 5.84 -0.29
CA VAL A 76 10.31 4.51 -0.58
C VAL A 76 9.16 3.58 -0.93
N SER A 77 9.27 2.92 -2.07
CA SER A 77 8.29 1.93 -2.54
C SER A 77 8.93 0.54 -2.52
N ILE A 78 8.20 -0.44 -2.04
CA ILE A 78 8.67 -1.83 -1.99
C ILE A 78 7.64 -2.74 -2.63
N ASP A 79 8.06 -3.63 -3.52
CA ASP A 79 7.22 -4.69 -4.07
C ASP A 79 8.08 -5.88 -4.56
N LEU A 80 7.48 -7.06 -4.54
CA LEU A 80 8.04 -8.27 -5.16
C LEU A 80 8.19 -8.13 -6.68
N LYS A 81 7.28 -7.37 -7.29
CA LYS A 81 7.28 -7.11 -8.73
C LYS A 81 8.09 -5.87 -9.04
N LYS A 82 8.98 -5.99 -10.03
CA LYS A 82 9.69 -4.83 -10.56
C LYS A 82 8.70 -3.83 -11.17
N MET A 83 8.83 -2.58 -10.79
CA MET A 83 8.04 -1.47 -11.32
C MET A 83 8.86 -0.61 -12.26
N GLU A 84 8.21 0.04 -13.22
CA GLU A 84 8.83 1.13 -13.96
C GLU A 84 9.27 2.25 -13.02
N LYS A 85 10.31 2.98 -13.41
CA LYS A 85 10.83 4.10 -12.61
C LYS A 85 9.77 5.17 -12.38
N ILE A 86 9.71 5.65 -11.16
CA ILE A 86 8.92 6.82 -10.76
C ILE A 86 9.91 7.85 -10.22
N ASP A 87 9.86 9.07 -10.76
CA ASP A 87 10.77 10.12 -10.36
C ASP A 87 10.59 10.49 -8.87
N LYS A 88 11.71 10.81 -8.21
CA LYS A 88 11.79 11.19 -6.79
C LYS A 88 11.44 10.07 -5.80
N ILE A 89 11.33 8.82 -6.25
CA ILE A 89 11.02 7.66 -5.41
C ILE A 89 12.18 6.69 -5.41
N ILE A 90 12.56 6.21 -4.23
CA ILE A 90 13.48 5.09 -4.07
C ILE A 90 12.65 3.81 -4.18
N GLN A 91 12.92 3.00 -5.20
CA GLN A 91 12.21 1.75 -5.43
C GLN A 91 13.07 0.56 -5.04
N ILE A 92 12.53 -0.30 -4.20
CA ILE A 92 13.15 -1.55 -3.74
C ILE A 92 12.33 -2.70 -4.32
N ASN A 93 13.01 -3.60 -5.05
CA ASN A 93 12.41 -4.85 -5.46
C ASN A 93 12.80 -5.94 -4.46
N GLY A 94 11.83 -6.50 -3.76
CA GLY A 94 12.04 -7.52 -2.74
C GLY A 94 10.82 -7.73 -1.85
N ASP A 95 10.92 -8.72 -0.98
CA ASP A 95 9.92 -9.02 0.03
C ASP A 95 10.16 -8.20 1.28
N PHE A 96 9.21 -7.35 1.66
CA PHE A 96 9.35 -6.52 2.86
C PHE A 96 9.31 -7.35 4.16
N THR A 97 8.86 -8.61 4.12
CA THR A 97 8.84 -9.49 5.28
C THR A 97 10.24 -10.03 5.61
N GLU A 98 11.16 -10.01 4.64
CA GLU A 98 12.54 -10.42 4.85
C GLU A 98 13.31 -9.41 5.72
N THR A 99 14.02 -9.92 6.74
CA THR A 99 14.80 -9.10 7.67
C THR A 99 15.79 -8.19 6.94
N PHE A 100 16.47 -8.72 5.92
CA PHE A 100 17.44 -7.95 5.12
C PHE A 100 16.79 -6.73 4.45
N ILE A 101 15.58 -6.90 3.87
CA ILE A 101 14.84 -5.82 3.23
C ILE A 101 14.38 -4.80 4.27
N ARG A 102 13.85 -5.25 5.43
CA ARG A 102 13.48 -4.36 6.54
C ARG A 102 14.65 -3.50 7.02
N GLU A 103 15.82 -4.09 7.20
CA GLU A 103 17.04 -3.37 7.59
C GLU A 103 17.50 -2.39 6.51
N LYS A 104 17.41 -2.77 5.24
CA LYS A 104 17.67 -1.86 4.11
C LYS A 104 16.73 -0.67 4.12
N ILE A 105 15.45 -0.87 4.38
CA ILE A 105 14.46 0.22 4.49
C ILE A 105 14.81 1.13 5.67
N LYS A 106 15.07 0.56 6.85
CA LYS A 106 15.42 1.35 8.05
C LYS A 106 16.67 2.22 7.83
N LYS A 107 17.69 1.70 7.15
CA LYS A 107 18.92 2.44 6.82
C LYS A 107 18.70 3.62 5.86
N LEU A 108 17.67 3.60 5.03
CA LEU A 108 17.34 4.72 4.15
C LEU A 108 16.80 5.93 4.91
N PHE A 109 16.32 5.75 6.13
CA PHE A 109 15.78 6.80 6.96
C PHE A 109 16.71 7.03 8.16
N ASN A 110 17.25 8.23 8.28
CA ASN A 110 18.05 8.61 9.46
C ASN A 110 17.19 8.76 10.71
N SER A 111 15.90 8.83 10.53
CA SER A 111 14.86 8.94 11.55
C SER A 111 13.68 8.04 11.18
N LYS A 112 12.75 7.87 12.09
CA LYS A 112 11.50 7.17 11.84
C LYS A 112 10.65 7.92 10.80
N VAL A 113 9.77 7.20 10.09
CA VAL A 113 8.90 7.75 9.03
C VAL A 113 7.56 8.22 9.58
N GLU A 114 6.91 9.13 8.87
CA GLU A 114 5.61 9.67 9.27
C GLU A 114 4.43 8.84 8.75
N VAL A 115 4.56 8.22 7.58
CA VAL A 115 3.46 7.46 6.97
C VAL A 115 3.94 6.14 6.40
N VAL A 116 3.24 5.07 6.75
CA VAL A 116 3.37 3.76 6.10
C VAL A 116 2.05 3.40 5.43
N LEU A 117 2.12 3.10 4.15
CA LEU A 117 1.00 2.71 3.30
C LEU A 117 1.11 1.23 2.94
N SER A 118 -0.02 0.53 2.78
CA SER A 118 -0.07 -0.85 2.35
C SER A 118 -1.35 -1.14 1.56
N ASP A 119 -1.26 -1.19 0.21
CA ASP A 119 -2.34 -1.69 -0.66
C ASP A 119 -2.11 -3.15 -1.07
N MET A 120 -1.41 -3.91 -0.23
CA MET A 120 -1.12 -5.32 -0.49
C MET A 120 -2.39 -6.16 -0.54
N ALA A 121 -2.38 -7.12 -1.47
CA ALA A 121 -3.30 -8.24 -1.47
C ALA A 121 -2.54 -9.48 -1.88
N ALA A 122 -2.79 -10.59 -1.21
CA ALA A 122 -2.32 -11.88 -1.71
C ALA A 122 -2.91 -12.15 -3.11
N ASN A 123 -2.25 -13.03 -3.87
CA ASN A 123 -2.82 -13.49 -5.13
C ASN A 123 -4.19 -14.10 -4.85
N THR A 124 -5.24 -13.47 -5.38
CA THR A 124 -6.61 -13.88 -5.12
C THR A 124 -6.89 -15.23 -5.72
N THR A 125 -7.40 -16.15 -4.88
CA THR A 125 -7.84 -17.50 -5.28
C THR A 125 -9.26 -17.48 -5.85
N GLY A 126 -10.02 -16.42 -5.57
CA GLY A 126 -11.45 -16.28 -5.84
C GLY A 126 -12.33 -16.84 -4.70
N ILE A 127 -11.74 -17.43 -3.68
CA ILE A 127 -12.43 -17.89 -2.46
C ILE A 127 -12.33 -16.78 -1.43
N LYS A 128 -13.45 -16.05 -1.20
CA LYS A 128 -13.47 -14.82 -0.40
C LYS A 128 -12.84 -14.96 0.98
N ASN A 129 -13.13 -16.05 1.72
CA ASN A 129 -12.59 -16.25 3.06
C ASN A 129 -11.08 -16.50 3.04
N LEU A 130 -10.57 -17.27 2.09
CA LEU A 130 -9.14 -17.55 1.95
C LEU A 130 -8.38 -16.28 1.55
N ASP A 131 -8.93 -15.53 0.59
CA ASP A 131 -8.35 -14.25 0.16
C ASP A 131 -8.34 -13.23 1.31
N ALA A 132 -9.36 -13.24 2.18
CA ALA A 132 -9.41 -12.38 3.36
C ALA A 132 -8.36 -12.78 4.41
N ILE A 133 -8.13 -14.06 4.64
CA ILE A 133 -7.12 -14.58 5.57
C ILE A 133 -5.72 -14.15 5.08
N HIS A 134 -5.36 -14.47 3.85
CA HIS A 134 -4.02 -14.15 3.32
C HIS A 134 -3.76 -12.64 3.26
N THR A 135 -4.77 -11.84 2.91
CA THR A 135 -4.63 -10.38 2.92
C THR A 135 -4.53 -9.85 4.35
N GLY A 136 -5.22 -10.48 5.30
CA GLY A 136 -5.13 -10.18 6.73
C GLY A 136 -3.74 -10.42 7.30
N GLU A 137 -3.10 -11.55 6.95
CA GLU A 137 -1.72 -11.87 7.34
C GLU A 137 -0.73 -10.80 6.86
N LEU A 138 -0.84 -10.37 5.59
CA LEU A 138 -0.02 -9.28 5.06
C LEU A 138 -0.27 -7.95 5.79
N CYS A 139 -1.52 -7.67 6.16
CA CYS A 139 -1.86 -6.48 6.95
C CYS A 139 -1.22 -6.53 8.34
N ILE A 140 -1.26 -7.68 9.02
CA ILE A 140 -0.62 -7.86 10.33
C ILE A 140 0.89 -7.65 10.24
N GLU A 141 1.55 -8.23 9.25
CA GLU A 141 3.00 -8.05 9.06
C GLU A 141 3.35 -6.59 8.75
N ALA A 142 2.56 -5.91 7.91
CA ALA A 142 2.73 -4.49 7.64
C ALA A 142 2.49 -3.64 8.90
N MET A 143 1.52 -4.00 9.72
CA MET A 143 1.19 -3.33 10.98
C MET A 143 2.34 -3.45 12.00
N LYS A 144 2.90 -4.65 12.18
CA LYS A 144 4.06 -4.89 13.05
C LYS A 144 5.27 -4.07 12.59
N PHE A 145 5.59 -4.11 11.30
CA PHE A 145 6.69 -3.32 10.73
C PHE A 145 6.44 -1.81 10.90
N SER A 146 5.21 -1.36 10.70
CA SER A 146 4.84 0.04 10.89
C SER A 146 5.05 0.49 12.33
N HIS A 147 4.70 -0.35 13.31
CA HIS A 147 4.94 -0.04 14.74
C HIS A 147 6.42 0.16 15.06
N GLU A 148 7.31 -0.59 14.40
CA GLU A 148 8.77 -0.47 14.60
C GLU A 148 9.35 0.84 14.03
N ILE A 149 8.80 1.34 12.91
CA ILE A 149 9.46 2.38 12.11
C ILE A 149 8.74 3.74 12.15
N LEU A 150 7.46 3.79 12.52
CA LEU A 150 6.70 5.02 12.58
C LEU A 150 7.18 5.95 13.71
N THR A 151 7.09 7.26 13.47
CA THR A 151 7.19 8.27 14.53
C THR A 151 6.02 8.13 15.50
N LYS A 152 6.12 8.75 16.70
CA LYS A 152 5.09 8.73 17.74
C LYS A 152 3.69 9.14 17.22
N ASN A 153 3.64 10.06 16.26
CA ASN A 153 2.41 10.54 15.63
C ASN A 153 2.28 10.05 14.19
N GLY A 154 2.98 8.97 13.84
CA GLY A 154 2.96 8.40 12.51
C GLY A 154 1.62 7.74 12.19
N ILE A 155 1.36 7.59 10.90
CA ILE A 155 0.11 7.08 10.36
C ILE A 155 0.37 5.80 9.59
N PHE A 156 -0.39 4.76 9.89
CA PHE A 156 -0.46 3.54 9.12
C PHE A 156 -1.78 3.47 8.35
N VAL A 157 -1.70 3.23 7.06
CA VAL A 157 -2.86 3.03 6.18
C VAL A 157 -2.73 1.67 5.51
N SER A 158 -3.71 0.82 5.70
CA SER A 158 -3.70 -0.51 5.08
C SER A 158 -5.03 -0.88 4.47
N LYS A 159 -4.96 -1.61 3.35
CA LYS A 159 -6.11 -2.30 2.82
C LYS A 159 -6.32 -3.61 3.57
N ILE A 160 -7.58 -3.88 3.89
CA ILE A 160 -8.02 -5.15 4.46
C ILE A 160 -9.28 -5.61 3.75
N PHE A 161 -9.46 -6.91 3.55
CA PHE A 161 -10.71 -7.46 3.05
C PHE A 161 -11.66 -7.78 4.21
N MET A 162 -12.92 -7.44 4.03
CA MET A 162 -13.96 -7.87 4.97
C MET A 162 -14.07 -9.38 4.96
N GLY A 163 -13.95 -10.01 6.13
CA GLY A 163 -13.96 -11.46 6.30
C GLY A 163 -13.61 -11.88 7.71
N GLY A 164 -13.36 -13.18 7.92
CA GLY A 164 -13.09 -13.75 9.25
C GLY A 164 -12.08 -13.00 10.10
N PRO A 165 -10.88 -12.67 9.58
CA PRO A 165 -9.83 -12.03 10.41
C PRO A 165 -10.06 -10.54 10.67
N PHE A 166 -11.05 -9.88 10.03
CA PHE A 166 -11.23 -8.42 10.09
C PHE A 166 -11.31 -7.87 11.52
N ASN A 167 -12.22 -8.44 12.32
CA ASN A 167 -12.46 -7.94 13.69
C ASN A 167 -11.25 -8.14 14.61
N GLU A 168 -10.51 -9.22 14.44
CA GLU A 168 -9.31 -9.52 15.19
C GLU A 168 -8.19 -8.53 14.85
N ILE A 169 -7.96 -8.28 13.56
CA ILE A 169 -6.98 -7.30 13.10
C ILE A 169 -7.31 -5.89 13.62
N ILE A 170 -8.58 -5.50 13.62
CA ILE A 170 -8.99 -4.19 14.19
C ILE A 170 -8.74 -4.14 15.71
N LYS A 171 -8.97 -5.26 16.43
CA LYS A 171 -8.67 -5.36 17.86
C LYS A 171 -7.17 -5.19 18.11
N ASP A 172 -6.32 -5.89 17.34
CA ASP A 172 -4.86 -5.79 17.46
C ASP A 172 -4.36 -4.38 17.09
N ALA A 173 -4.91 -3.78 16.05
CA ALA A 173 -4.59 -2.41 15.68
C ALA A 173 -4.88 -1.41 16.81
N LYS A 174 -5.98 -1.59 17.56
CA LYS A 174 -6.33 -0.74 18.71
C LYS A 174 -5.39 -0.90 19.91
N LEU A 175 -4.66 -2.01 19.99
CA LEU A 175 -3.62 -2.20 21.01
C LEU A 175 -2.31 -1.49 20.63
N ILE A 176 -2.06 -1.31 19.32
CA ILE A 176 -0.82 -0.73 18.80
C ILE A 176 -0.96 0.78 18.55
N PHE A 177 -2.07 1.21 17.99
CA PHE A 177 -2.30 2.59 17.58
C PHE A 177 -3.29 3.31 18.51
N ARG A 178 -2.99 4.57 18.80
CA ARG A 178 -3.86 5.40 19.67
C ARG A 178 -5.28 5.56 19.10
N GLU A 179 -5.43 5.58 17.79
CA GLU A 179 -6.69 5.77 17.08
C GLU A 179 -6.76 4.88 15.84
N VAL A 180 -7.89 4.21 15.64
CA VAL A 180 -8.18 3.37 14.46
C VAL A 180 -9.50 3.82 13.86
N LYS A 181 -9.48 4.12 12.57
CA LYS A 181 -10.63 4.64 11.79
C LYS A 181 -10.97 3.74 10.63
#